data_a68b964d671c8836fd5a91ae58fd0888
#
_entry.id   a68b964d671c8836fd5a91ae58fd0888
#
_cell.length_a   1.000
_cell.length_b   1.000
_cell.length_c   1.000
_cell.angle_alpha   90.00
_cell.angle_beta   90.00
_cell.angle_gamma   90.00
#
_symmetry.space_group_name_H-M   'P 1'
#
loop_
_entity.id
_entity.type
_entity.pdbx_description
1 polymer ?
#
loop_
_entity_poly.entity_id
_entity_poly.type
_entity_poly.pdbx_seq_one_letter_code
_entity_poly.pdbx_strand_id
1 'polypeptide(L)'
;MMLATIYTKSLRDWWVGTTVGMALVGVLLVLAMAAYQQIGTELYAELPEALRSVMGIPAGADAAALAYAVVFGMMASLTLGGLALSMGASSVAGEEKNGSIGVLLGNPRSRRQLLASNTGAMISLVLVGGALMAIAGLVAPGLLGVEIGDTHVAASSIHLTLGALVYGMVAVAIGAVTGNRSLAAATAGGLMVASYFLVGLLPLSQSLAGAAKLLPAYWYDGHDPLNNGLSGGYLAVQMLAITALAAAAWWGVEARDLTRPTGSRSPFANLVDRVRGDERAAKLLDRLQGGAQLSSIAARTASEGRPMLVIIAGVMFLLMGLLMGPVYAALADTLAQLSDTIPEAMLAFVGGGDMSSPEGWYQLETLGLMGPIAVILVGAVIGSKALAGEEQDRTMGLLLANPVARRSIVLQKFSAMALHVSVVGLATAAGIAGGSLIAGLGMSYRNIAAACLQLTLLGLLFGTLALAVSAGTGRVRTATFVTVGAAGVAYITKSLLHIGESLASWARISPFEWYLGGNPLTDGLDWLSILLFAGLTAALLSLSVVLFDHRDLRRD
;
A
#
# COMPACT_ATOMS: atom_id res chain seq x y z
N MET A 1 -20.52 15.95 -26.41
CA MET A 1 -19.36 16.85 -26.24
C MET A 1 -19.03 17.22 -24.79
N MET A 2 -19.99 17.34 -23.88
CA MET A 2 -19.76 17.71 -22.47
C MET A 2 -19.26 16.56 -21.57
N LEU A 3 -19.58 15.30 -21.85
CA LEU A 3 -18.98 14.13 -21.17
C LEU A 3 -17.46 14.04 -21.40
N ALA A 4 -17.00 14.43 -22.59
CA ALA A 4 -15.59 14.44 -22.94
C ALA A 4 -14.73 15.34 -22.03
N THR A 5 -15.26 16.40 -21.42
CA THR A 5 -14.46 17.33 -20.61
C THR A 5 -14.19 16.82 -19.19
N ILE A 6 -15.12 16.12 -18.53
CA ILE A 6 -14.86 15.51 -17.21
C ILE A 6 -14.00 14.27 -17.38
N TYR A 7 -14.33 13.43 -18.34
CA TYR A 7 -13.58 12.24 -18.69
C TYR A 7 -12.13 12.57 -19.06
N THR A 8 -11.91 13.52 -19.95
CA THR A 8 -10.56 13.91 -20.40
C THR A 8 -9.76 14.61 -19.31
N LYS A 9 -10.41 15.38 -18.41
CA LYS A 9 -9.77 15.93 -17.21
C LYS A 9 -9.23 14.79 -16.34
N SER A 10 -10.07 13.81 -16.01
CA SER A 10 -9.69 12.68 -15.16
C SER A 10 -8.60 11.81 -15.78
N LEU A 11 -8.66 11.57 -17.10
CA LEU A 11 -7.57 10.92 -17.83
C LEU A 11 -6.26 11.70 -17.66
N ARG A 12 -6.28 13.01 -17.92
CA ARG A 12 -5.09 13.87 -17.82
C ARG A 12 -4.50 13.90 -16.41
N ASP A 13 -5.35 13.86 -15.40
CA ASP A 13 -4.90 13.92 -14.00
C ASP A 13 -4.21 12.63 -13.54
N TRP A 14 -4.56 11.48 -14.14
CA TRP A 14 -4.12 10.16 -13.68
C TRP A 14 -3.21 9.37 -14.65
N TRP A 15 -3.17 9.73 -15.95
CA TRP A 15 -2.43 8.94 -16.94
C TRP A 15 -0.93 8.82 -16.62
N VAL A 16 -0.28 9.90 -16.16
CA VAL A 16 1.15 9.88 -15.83
C VAL A 16 1.44 8.88 -14.70
N GLY A 17 0.62 8.90 -13.63
CA GLY A 17 0.79 7.96 -12.52
C GLY A 17 0.61 6.50 -12.97
N THR A 18 -0.38 6.25 -13.82
CA THR A 18 -0.65 4.89 -14.32
C THR A 18 0.43 4.41 -15.28
N THR A 19 0.81 5.21 -16.28
CA THR A 19 1.82 4.80 -17.26
C THR A 19 3.20 4.66 -16.64
N VAL A 20 3.63 5.60 -15.81
CA VAL A 20 4.93 5.52 -15.12
C VAL A 20 4.95 4.37 -14.11
N GLY A 21 3.89 4.20 -13.31
CA GLY A 21 3.80 3.10 -12.35
C GLY A 21 3.90 1.74 -13.02
N MET A 22 3.14 1.52 -14.09
CA MET A 22 3.17 0.24 -14.80
C MET A 22 4.44 0.04 -15.64
N ALA A 23 5.03 1.12 -16.19
CA ALA A 23 6.33 1.03 -16.85
C ALA A 23 7.45 0.62 -15.88
N LEU A 24 7.44 1.15 -14.65
CA LEU A 24 8.38 0.73 -13.59
C LEU A 24 8.21 -0.75 -13.23
N VAL A 25 6.97 -1.24 -13.12
CA VAL A 25 6.73 -2.67 -12.90
C VAL A 25 7.21 -3.51 -14.08
N GLY A 26 7.05 -3.03 -15.32
CA GLY A 26 7.60 -3.67 -16.51
C GLY A 26 9.13 -3.74 -16.49
N VAL A 27 9.81 -2.67 -16.05
CA VAL A 27 11.27 -2.67 -15.85
C VAL A 27 11.67 -3.67 -14.77
N LEU A 28 10.92 -3.72 -13.65
CA LEU A 28 11.16 -4.71 -12.58
C LEU A 28 11.00 -6.15 -13.09
N LEU A 29 10.09 -6.40 -14.03
CA LEU A 29 9.97 -7.73 -14.67
C LEU A 29 11.24 -8.11 -15.42
N VAL A 30 11.79 -7.19 -16.22
CA VAL A 30 13.05 -7.42 -16.95
C VAL A 30 14.20 -7.68 -15.98
N LEU A 31 14.29 -6.88 -14.91
CA LEU A 31 15.34 -7.02 -13.89
C LEU A 31 15.18 -8.34 -13.10
N ALA A 32 13.96 -8.71 -12.73
CA ALA A 32 13.70 -9.97 -12.05
C ALA A 32 14.05 -11.17 -12.93
N MET A 33 13.66 -11.14 -14.20
CA MET A 33 13.96 -12.20 -15.15
C MET A 33 15.48 -12.35 -15.38
N ALA A 34 16.22 -11.23 -15.50
CA ALA A 34 17.66 -11.24 -15.60
C ALA A 34 18.34 -11.79 -14.33
N ALA A 35 17.82 -11.43 -13.15
CA ALA A 35 18.34 -11.94 -11.88
C ALA A 35 18.12 -13.46 -11.75
N TYR A 36 16.93 -13.96 -12.07
CA TYR A 36 16.64 -15.40 -11.98
C TYR A 36 17.42 -16.24 -13.00
N GLN A 37 17.78 -15.68 -14.16
CA GLN A 37 18.70 -16.35 -15.10
C GLN A 37 20.10 -16.56 -14.50
N GLN A 38 20.59 -15.62 -13.69
CA GLN A 38 21.93 -15.70 -13.08
C GLN A 38 21.98 -16.65 -11.87
N ILE A 39 20.87 -16.76 -11.13
CA ILE A 39 20.80 -17.55 -9.89
C ILE A 39 20.68 -19.06 -10.21
N GLY A 40 20.21 -19.43 -11.40
CA GLY A 40 19.93 -20.81 -11.78
C GLY A 40 18.60 -21.33 -11.27
N THR A 41 17.95 -22.18 -12.07
CA THR A 41 16.62 -22.72 -11.75
C THR A 41 16.66 -23.97 -10.89
N GLU A 42 17.84 -24.61 -10.78
CA GLU A 42 18.05 -25.84 -9.99
C GLU A 42 17.68 -25.66 -8.53
N LEU A 43 17.99 -24.49 -7.96
CA LEU A 43 17.66 -24.12 -6.58
C LEU A 43 16.14 -24.19 -6.30
N TYR A 44 15.33 -23.78 -7.26
CA TYR A 44 13.86 -23.75 -7.09
C TYR A 44 13.18 -25.10 -7.36
N ALA A 45 13.87 -25.98 -8.11
CA ALA A 45 13.39 -27.34 -8.34
C ALA A 45 13.46 -28.20 -7.07
N GLU A 46 14.38 -27.89 -6.17
CA GLU A 46 14.58 -28.59 -4.89
C GLU A 46 13.65 -28.10 -3.77
N LEU A 47 12.90 -26.98 -3.99
CA LEU A 47 11.96 -26.46 -3.02
C LEU A 47 10.82 -27.45 -2.76
N PRO A 48 10.45 -27.73 -1.49
CA PRO A 48 9.27 -28.51 -1.15
C PRO A 48 7.98 -27.95 -1.75
N GLU A 49 7.06 -28.83 -2.13
CA GLU A 49 5.81 -28.47 -2.80
C GLU A 49 4.98 -27.46 -2.00
N ALA A 50 4.96 -27.58 -0.68
CA ALA A 50 4.27 -26.66 0.21
C ALA A 50 4.81 -25.23 0.10
N LEU A 51 6.14 -25.07 0.02
CA LEU A 51 6.75 -23.75 -0.08
C LEU A 51 6.56 -23.16 -1.47
N ARG A 52 6.71 -23.98 -2.52
CA ARG A 52 6.44 -23.55 -3.89
C ARG A 52 5.01 -23.05 -4.06
N SER A 53 4.03 -23.73 -3.46
CA SER A 53 2.61 -23.33 -3.52
C SER A 53 2.35 -21.99 -2.80
N VAL A 54 2.99 -21.76 -1.63
CA VAL A 54 2.89 -20.49 -0.90
C VAL A 54 3.53 -19.33 -1.67
N MET A 55 4.66 -19.60 -2.33
CA MET A 55 5.37 -18.62 -3.17
C MET A 55 4.76 -18.46 -4.57
N GLY A 56 3.76 -19.26 -4.93
CA GLY A 56 3.15 -19.25 -6.26
C GLY A 56 4.11 -19.78 -7.36
N ILE A 57 5.08 -20.64 -7.01
CA ILE A 57 6.09 -21.16 -7.92
C ILE A 57 5.61 -22.49 -8.52
N PRO A 58 5.42 -22.59 -9.85
CA PRO A 58 5.05 -23.83 -10.51
C PRO A 58 6.14 -24.90 -10.39
N ALA A 59 5.75 -26.18 -10.46
CA ALA A 59 6.71 -27.28 -10.54
C ALA A 59 7.52 -27.18 -11.86
N GLY A 60 8.86 -27.23 -11.76
CA GLY A 60 9.73 -27.10 -12.93
C GLY A 60 9.82 -25.68 -13.49
N ALA A 61 9.54 -24.66 -12.68
CA ALA A 61 9.59 -23.26 -13.10
C ALA A 61 10.98 -22.87 -13.60
N ASP A 62 11.02 -22.27 -14.79
CA ASP A 62 12.19 -21.61 -15.33
C ASP A 62 12.34 -20.17 -14.79
N ALA A 63 13.42 -19.49 -15.17
CA ALA A 63 13.67 -18.12 -14.75
C ALA A 63 12.53 -17.15 -15.14
N ALA A 64 11.88 -17.40 -16.26
CA ALA A 64 10.75 -16.58 -16.71
C ALA A 64 9.52 -16.81 -15.82
N ALA A 65 9.17 -18.07 -15.53
CA ALA A 65 8.03 -18.42 -14.68
C ALA A 65 8.19 -17.83 -13.28
N LEU A 66 9.39 -17.85 -12.70
CA LEU A 66 9.69 -17.22 -11.41
C LEU A 66 9.51 -15.70 -11.43
N ALA A 67 10.06 -15.04 -12.45
CA ALA A 67 9.91 -13.60 -12.61
C ALA A 67 8.44 -13.20 -12.78
N TYR A 68 7.69 -13.99 -13.57
CA TYR A 68 6.26 -13.77 -13.73
C TYR A 68 5.49 -13.99 -12.42
N ALA A 69 5.73 -15.07 -11.68
CA ALA A 69 5.06 -15.33 -10.42
C ALA A 69 5.20 -14.15 -9.44
N VAL A 70 6.42 -13.64 -9.26
CA VAL A 70 6.66 -12.50 -8.36
C VAL A 70 6.07 -11.20 -8.90
N VAL A 71 6.29 -10.90 -10.18
CA VAL A 71 5.93 -9.57 -10.71
C VAL A 71 4.44 -9.50 -11.05
N PHE A 72 3.85 -10.48 -11.72
CA PHE A 72 2.41 -10.50 -12.00
C PHE A 72 1.61 -10.82 -10.74
N GLY A 73 2.00 -11.86 -9.98
CA GLY A 73 1.29 -12.28 -8.79
C GLY A 73 1.20 -11.17 -7.73
N MET A 74 2.30 -10.48 -7.46
CA MET A 74 2.36 -9.49 -6.37
C MET A 74 2.47 -8.05 -6.88
N MET A 75 3.56 -7.70 -7.58
CA MET A 75 3.90 -6.29 -7.81
C MET A 75 2.94 -5.60 -8.77
N ALA A 76 2.57 -6.25 -9.89
CA ALA A 76 1.63 -5.69 -10.85
C ALA A 76 0.22 -5.62 -10.28
N SER A 77 -0.23 -6.65 -9.54
CA SER A 77 -1.57 -6.71 -8.96
C SER A 77 -1.76 -5.62 -7.90
N LEU A 78 -0.80 -5.45 -6.99
CA LEU A 78 -0.83 -4.41 -5.97
C LEU A 78 -0.69 -3.00 -6.57
N THR A 79 0.15 -2.82 -7.57
CA THR A 79 0.35 -1.51 -8.21
C THR A 79 -0.89 -1.10 -9.01
N LEU A 80 -1.37 -1.94 -9.93
CA LEU A 80 -2.53 -1.63 -10.76
C LEU A 80 -3.81 -1.54 -9.93
N GLY A 81 -3.99 -2.45 -8.97
CA GLY A 81 -5.09 -2.42 -8.01
C GLY A 81 -5.05 -1.16 -7.14
N GLY A 82 -3.87 -0.77 -6.64
CA GLY A 82 -3.65 0.45 -5.87
C GLY A 82 -3.96 1.73 -6.65
N LEU A 83 -3.57 1.78 -7.92
CA LEU A 83 -3.94 2.88 -8.83
C LEU A 83 -5.45 2.92 -9.07
N ALA A 84 -6.07 1.77 -9.38
CA ALA A 84 -7.51 1.66 -9.60
C ALA A 84 -8.32 2.12 -8.38
N LEU A 85 -7.98 1.64 -7.17
CA LEU A 85 -8.68 2.04 -5.95
C LEU A 85 -8.49 3.53 -5.61
N SER A 86 -7.31 4.09 -5.88
CA SER A 86 -7.03 5.52 -5.66
C SER A 86 -7.87 6.40 -6.58
N MET A 87 -7.98 6.02 -7.87
CA MET A 87 -8.86 6.68 -8.85
C MET A 87 -10.34 6.50 -8.46
N GLY A 88 -10.73 5.29 -8.10
CA GLY A 88 -12.10 4.96 -7.69
C GLY A 88 -12.56 5.74 -6.46
N ALA A 89 -11.74 5.80 -5.42
CA ALA A 89 -12.03 6.59 -4.21
C ALA A 89 -12.13 8.10 -4.49
N SER A 90 -11.48 8.57 -5.55
CA SER A 90 -11.48 9.99 -5.93
C SER A 90 -12.63 10.36 -6.87
N SER A 91 -13.34 9.38 -7.45
CA SER A 91 -14.30 9.60 -8.54
C SER A 91 -15.48 10.53 -8.20
N VAL A 92 -16.13 10.30 -7.06
CA VAL A 92 -17.23 11.14 -6.55
C VAL A 92 -16.84 11.78 -5.23
N ALA A 93 -16.40 10.99 -4.27
CA ALA A 93 -16.06 11.49 -2.94
C ALA A 93 -14.84 12.45 -2.92
N GLY A 94 -13.95 12.34 -3.92
CA GLY A 94 -12.87 13.31 -4.12
C GLY A 94 -13.37 14.68 -4.58
N GLU A 95 -14.30 14.70 -5.53
CA GLU A 95 -14.91 15.97 -6.02
C GLU A 95 -15.78 16.63 -4.94
N GLU A 96 -16.47 15.84 -4.11
CA GLU A 96 -17.18 16.38 -2.93
C GLU A 96 -16.21 17.00 -1.93
N LYS A 97 -15.14 16.27 -1.57
CA LYS A 97 -14.15 16.76 -0.62
C LYS A 97 -13.48 18.06 -1.09
N ASN A 98 -13.21 18.18 -2.39
CA ASN A 98 -12.58 19.36 -2.98
C ASN A 98 -13.57 20.53 -3.20
N GLY A 99 -14.85 20.34 -2.90
CA GLY A 99 -15.90 21.35 -3.13
C GLY A 99 -16.21 21.61 -4.60
N SER A 100 -15.57 20.92 -5.53
CA SER A 100 -15.75 21.08 -6.98
C SER A 100 -17.10 20.54 -7.45
N ILE A 101 -17.74 19.66 -6.67
CA ILE A 101 -19.00 19.05 -7.03
C ILE A 101 -20.13 20.09 -7.21
N GLY A 102 -20.17 21.15 -6.40
CA GLY A 102 -21.15 22.24 -6.52
C GLY A 102 -20.99 23.01 -7.82
N VAL A 103 -19.75 23.26 -8.25
CA VAL A 103 -19.44 23.91 -9.55
C VAL A 103 -19.77 22.99 -10.72
N LEU A 104 -19.49 21.70 -10.59
CA LEU A 104 -19.78 20.72 -11.63
C LEU A 104 -21.28 20.49 -11.81
N LEU A 105 -22.06 20.44 -10.73
CA LEU A 105 -23.51 20.27 -10.75
C LEU A 105 -24.28 21.58 -10.96
N GLY A 106 -23.65 22.75 -10.82
CA GLY A 106 -24.18 24.05 -11.23
C GLY A 106 -24.30 24.19 -12.77
N ASN A 107 -23.60 23.35 -13.54
CA ASN A 107 -23.85 23.15 -14.97
C ASN A 107 -24.99 22.11 -15.17
N PRO A 108 -25.68 22.06 -16.32
CA PRO A 108 -26.75 21.11 -16.58
C PRO A 108 -26.20 19.68 -16.77
N ARG A 109 -25.67 19.11 -15.70
CA ARG A 109 -25.10 17.76 -15.67
C ARG A 109 -25.73 16.92 -14.56
N SER A 110 -26.01 15.66 -14.88
CA SER A 110 -26.55 14.73 -13.89
C SER A 110 -25.42 14.11 -13.04
N ARG A 111 -25.77 13.73 -11.81
CA ARG A 111 -24.89 12.97 -10.90
C ARG A 111 -24.38 11.68 -11.56
N ARG A 112 -25.23 11.01 -12.35
CA ARG A 112 -24.91 9.82 -13.15
C ARG A 112 -23.80 10.09 -14.17
N GLN A 113 -23.86 11.23 -14.86
CA GLN A 113 -22.85 11.61 -15.85
C GLN A 113 -21.48 11.86 -15.19
N LEU A 114 -21.44 12.44 -13.99
CA LEU A 114 -20.20 12.62 -13.24
C LEU A 114 -19.60 11.26 -12.86
N LEU A 115 -20.42 10.38 -12.25
CA LEU A 115 -19.98 9.02 -11.88
C LEU A 115 -19.49 8.25 -13.11
N ALA A 116 -20.28 8.21 -14.20
CA ALA A 116 -19.94 7.48 -15.41
C ALA A 116 -18.65 8.00 -16.06
N SER A 117 -18.44 9.33 -16.09
CA SER A 117 -17.24 9.94 -16.70
C SER A 117 -15.98 9.59 -15.92
N ASN A 118 -16.01 9.72 -14.59
CA ASN A 118 -14.85 9.45 -13.74
C ASN A 118 -14.54 7.94 -13.66
N THR A 119 -15.58 7.11 -13.53
CA THR A 119 -15.42 5.64 -13.54
C THR A 119 -14.95 5.14 -14.90
N GLY A 120 -15.47 5.70 -15.99
CA GLY A 120 -15.02 5.39 -17.35
C GLY A 120 -13.55 5.74 -17.57
N ALA A 121 -13.08 6.88 -17.05
CA ALA A 121 -11.67 7.27 -17.11
C ALA A 121 -10.78 6.30 -16.29
N MET A 122 -11.23 5.87 -15.11
CA MET A 122 -10.54 4.85 -14.32
C MET A 122 -10.44 3.53 -15.10
N ILE A 123 -11.56 3.04 -15.65
CA ILE A 123 -11.57 1.79 -16.43
C ILE A 123 -10.58 1.89 -17.60
N SER A 124 -10.62 2.99 -18.36
CA SER A 124 -9.72 3.17 -19.51
C SER A 124 -8.24 3.17 -19.11
N LEU A 125 -7.88 3.81 -17.99
CA LEU A 125 -6.50 3.84 -17.51
C LEU A 125 -6.05 2.48 -16.95
N VAL A 126 -6.93 1.75 -16.30
CA VAL A 126 -6.63 0.39 -15.80
C VAL A 126 -6.44 -0.57 -16.99
N LEU A 127 -7.26 -0.45 -18.03
CA LEU A 127 -7.06 -1.21 -19.28
C LEU A 127 -5.72 -0.88 -19.96
N VAL A 128 -5.33 0.39 -20.00
CA VAL A 128 -4.00 0.80 -20.48
C VAL A 128 -2.89 0.22 -19.62
N GLY A 129 -3.05 0.23 -18.30
CA GLY A 129 -2.09 -0.37 -17.35
C GLY A 129 -1.92 -1.87 -17.55
N GLY A 130 -3.02 -2.60 -17.73
CA GLY A 130 -3.01 -4.03 -18.05
C GLY A 130 -2.37 -4.34 -19.42
N ALA A 131 -2.65 -3.50 -20.44
CA ALA A 131 -2.03 -3.62 -21.75
C ALA A 131 -0.51 -3.37 -21.69
N LEU A 132 -0.05 -2.38 -20.91
CA LEU A 132 1.38 -2.16 -20.69
C LEU A 132 2.05 -3.35 -20.02
N MET A 133 1.37 -4.00 -19.08
CA MET A 133 1.86 -5.21 -18.42
C MET A 133 1.92 -6.39 -19.38
N ALA A 134 0.90 -6.57 -20.23
CA ALA A 134 0.91 -7.59 -21.29
C ALA A 134 2.09 -7.38 -22.26
N ILE A 135 2.30 -6.14 -22.71
CA ILE A 135 3.42 -5.78 -23.59
C ILE A 135 4.76 -6.07 -22.89
N ALA A 136 4.92 -5.64 -21.63
CA ALA A 136 6.15 -5.91 -20.88
C ALA A 136 6.40 -7.41 -20.72
N GLY A 137 5.36 -8.18 -20.40
CA GLY A 137 5.46 -9.64 -20.27
C GLY A 137 5.80 -10.36 -21.57
N LEU A 138 5.32 -9.88 -22.71
CA LEU A 138 5.65 -10.47 -24.02
C LEU A 138 7.03 -10.06 -24.54
N VAL A 139 7.50 -8.85 -24.19
CA VAL A 139 8.75 -8.27 -24.71
C VAL A 139 9.96 -8.66 -23.85
N ALA A 140 9.79 -8.74 -22.52
CA ALA A 140 10.89 -8.98 -21.58
C ALA A 140 11.70 -10.26 -21.90
N PRO A 141 11.08 -11.42 -22.19
CA PRO A 141 11.83 -12.64 -22.53
C PRO A 141 12.67 -12.47 -23.80
N GLY A 142 12.12 -11.85 -24.82
CA GLY A 142 12.83 -11.60 -26.08
C GLY A 142 14.05 -10.69 -25.92
N LEU A 143 14.02 -9.72 -24.98
CA LEU A 143 15.17 -8.86 -24.69
C LEU A 143 16.33 -9.60 -24.03
N LEU A 144 16.03 -10.67 -23.30
CA LEU A 144 17.00 -11.43 -22.51
C LEU A 144 17.37 -12.79 -23.13
N GLY A 145 16.74 -13.13 -24.28
CA GLY A 145 16.94 -14.44 -24.92
C GLY A 145 16.40 -15.61 -24.09
N VAL A 146 15.35 -15.36 -23.28
CA VAL A 146 14.70 -16.39 -22.46
C VAL A 146 13.59 -17.03 -23.28
N GLU A 147 13.60 -18.34 -23.39
CA GLU A 147 12.47 -19.08 -23.93
C GLU A 147 11.34 -19.11 -22.91
N ILE A 148 10.17 -18.66 -23.30
CA ILE A 148 8.92 -18.83 -22.56
C ILE A 148 8.19 -20.01 -23.16
N GLY A 149 8.06 -21.10 -22.42
CA GLY A 149 7.25 -22.24 -22.84
C GLY A 149 5.79 -21.83 -23.15
N ASP A 150 4.85 -22.71 -22.92
CA ASP A 150 3.41 -22.45 -23.14
C ASP A 150 2.80 -21.49 -22.12
N THR A 151 3.46 -20.33 -21.84
CA THR A 151 2.95 -19.36 -20.87
C THR A 151 1.90 -18.42 -21.50
N HIS A 152 0.77 -18.27 -20.82
CA HIS A 152 -0.36 -17.45 -21.26
C HIS A 152 -0.32 -16.03 -20.68
N VAL A 153 0.73 -15.25 -21.00
CA VAL A 153 0.93 -13.86 -20.49
C VAL A 153 -0.30 -12.96 -20.73
N ALA A 154 -0.94 -13.07 -21.90
CA ALA A 154 -2.13 -12.30 -22.22
C ALA A 154 -3.30 -12.65 -21.30
N ALA A 155 -3.50 -13.93 -20.98
CA ALA A 155 -4.54 -14.39 -20.08
C ALA A 155 -4.32 -13.85 -18.65
N SER A 156 -3.09 -13.95 -18.14
CA SER A 156 -2.70 -13.39 -16.84
C SER A 156 -2.94 -11.87 -16.79
N SER A 157 -2.58 -11.15 -17.85
CA SER A 157 -2.80 -9.70 -17.93
C SER A 157 -4.29 -9.31 -17.96
N ILE A 158 -5.16 -10.11 -18.56
CA ILE A 158 -6.61 -9.90 -18.56
C ILE A 158 -7.18 -10.10 -17.16
N HIS A 159 -6.84 -11.22 -16.50
CA HIS A 159 -7.28 -11.48 -15.12
C HIS A 159 -6.76 -10.43 -14.14
N LEU A 160 -5.49 -9.99 -14.29
CA LEU A 160 -4.88 -8.89 -13.54
C LEU A 160 -5.69 -7.59 -13.68
N THR A 161 -6.02 -7.24 -14.92
CA THR A 161 -6.76 -6.01 -15.23
C THR A 161 -8.15 -6.02 -14.61
N LEU A 162 -8.87 -7.14 -14.73
CA LEU A 162 -10.20 -7.29 -14.12
C LEU A 162 -10.12 -7.34 -12.58
N GLY A 163 -9.11 -8.00 -12.01
CA GLY A 163 -8.85 -7.99 -10.56
C GLY A 163 -8.62 -6.58 -10.03
N ALA A 164 -7.80 -5.78 -10.71
CA ALA A 164 -7.59 -4.37 -10.37
C ALA A 164 -8.89 -3.55 -10.48
N LEU A 165 -9.72 -3.81 -11.50
CA LEU A 165 -11.02 -3.15 -11.65
C LEU A 165 -11.98 -3.51 -10.51
N VAL A 166 -11.97 -4.74 -9.99
CA VAL A 166 -12.78 -5.11 -8.82
C VAL A 166 -12.46 -4.20 -7.64
N TYR A 167 -11.17 -4.03 -7.28
CA TYR A 167 -10.77 -3.15 -6.17
C TYR A 167 -11.09 -1.68 -6.45
N GLY A 168 -10.89 -1.22 -7.69
CA GLY A 168 -11.29 0.11 -8.12
C GLY A 168 -12.78 0.36 -7.95
N MET A 169 -13.62 -0.62 -8.34
CA MET A 169 -15.08 -0.53 -8.23
C MET A 169 -15.57 -0.62 -6.79
N VAL A 170 -14.90 -1.38 -5.90
CA VAL A 170 -15.16 -1.34 -4.45
C VAL A 170 -14.98 0.08 -3.93
N ALA A 171 -13.88 0.75 -4.29
CA ALA A 171 -13.63 2.13 -3.89
C ALA A 171 -14.65 3.11 -4.46
N VAL A 172 -15.06 2.95 -5.74
CA VAL A 172 -16.12 3.75 -6.37
C VAL A 172 -17.44 3.58 -5.63
N ALA A 173 -17.85 2.32 -5.35
CA ALA A 173 -19.12 2.03 -4.70
C ALA A 173 -19.19 2.62 -3.28
N ILE A 174 -18.16 2.39 -2.47
CA ILE A 174 -18.08 2.95 -1.11
C ILE A 174 -18.04 4.48 -1.16
N GLY A 175 -17.24 5.07 -2.06
CA GLY A 175 -17.15 6.51 -2.24
C GLY A 175 -18.48 7.14 -2.66
N ALA A 176 -19.21 6.50 -3.58
CA ALA A 176 -20.51 6.94 -4.05
C ALA A 176 -21.58 6.89 -2.95
N VAL A 177 -21.58 5.79 -2.16
CA VAL A 177 -22.57 5.59 -1.07
C VAL A 177 -22.26 6.48 0.15
N THR A 178 -20.99 6.64 0.53
CA THR A 178 -20.60 7.29 1.80
C THR A 178 -20.17 8.75 1.64
N GLY A 179 -19.70 9.17 0.46
CA GLY A 179 -19.07 10.48 0.24
C GLY A 179 -17.70 10.61 0.93
N ASN A 180 -17.19 9.54 1.51
CA ASN A 180 -15.96 9.58 2.26
C ASN A 180 -14.82 8.91 1.47
N ARG A 181 -13.96 9.74 0.86
CA ARG A 181 -12.81 9.29 0.08
C ARG A 181 -11.83 8.43 0.89
N SER A 182 -11.57 8.83 2.14
CA SER A 182 -10.62 8.10 3.00
C SER A 182 -11.15 6.72 3.36
N LEU A 183 -12.44 6.61 3.68
CA LEU A 183 -13.09 5.33 3.96
C LEU A 183 -13.09 4.43 2.71
N ALA A 184 -13.42 4.98 1.54
CA ALA A 184 -13.42 4.23 0.28
C ALA A 184 -12.03 3.66 -0.05
N ALA A 185 -10.99 4.51 0.03
CA ALA A 185 -9.61 4.08 -0.23
C ALA A 185 -9.12 3.07 0.81
N ALA A 186 -9.40 3.30 2.09
CA ALA A 186 -8.95 2.44 3.17
C ALA A 186 -9.63 1.06 3.14
N THR A 187 -10.94 1.00 2.88
CA THR A 187 -11.66 -0.28 2.81
C THR A 187 -11.26 -1.09 1.59
N ALA A 188 -11.16 -0.45 0.41
CA ALA A 188 -10.72 -1.15 -0.80
C ALA A 188 -9.27 -1.60 -0.70
N GLY A 189 -8.38 -0.77 -0.14
CA GLY A 189 -6.97 -1.11 0.10
C GLY A 189 -6.80 -2.21 1.13
N GLY A 190 -7.53 -2.14 2.25
CA GLY A 190 -7.55 -3.19 3.26
C GLY A 190 -8.04 -4.53 2.71
N LEU A 191 -9.13 -4.52 1.90
CA LEU A 191 -9.61 -5.71 1.22
C LEU A 191 -8.56 -6.28 0.25
N MET A 192 -7.88 -5.41 -0.51
CA MET A 192 -6.84 -5.82 -1.46
C MET A 192 -5.69 -6.52 -0.75
N VAL A 193 -5.12 -5.88 0.26
CA VAL A 193 -3.99 -6.43 1.03
C VAL A 193 -4.41 -7.70 1.76
N ALA A 194 -5.55 -7.66 2.49
CA ALA A 194 -6.03 -8.82 3.22
C ALA A 194 -6.31 -10.01 2.29
N SER A 195 -6.96 -9.78 1.13
CA SER A 195 -7.26 -10.88 0.21
C SER A 195 -5.99 -11.47 -0.41
N TYR A 196 -4.98 -10.65 -0.69
CA TYR A 196 -3.70 -11.12 -1.19
C TYR A 196 -3.02 -12.09 -0.22
N PHE A 197 -2.89 -11.70 1.05
CA PHE A 197 -2.25 -12.57 2.05
C PHE A 197 -3.11 -13.78 2.41
N LEU A 198 -4.42 -13.60 2.56
CA LEU A 198 -5.31 -14.70 2.95
C LEU A 198 -5.42 -15.78 1.86
N VAL A 199 -5.28 -15.43 0.59
CA VAL A 199 -5.24 -16.43 -0.50
C VAL A 199 -4.06 -17.37 -0.37
N GLY A 200 -2.89 -16.88 0.08
CA GLY A 200 -1.73 -17.73 0.35
C GLY A 200 -1.82 -18.52 1.67
N LEU A 201 -2.47 -17.95 2.69
CA LEU A 201 -2.50 -18.52 4.04
C LEU A 201 -3.66 -19.52 4.27
N LEU A 202 -4.86 -19.25 3.74
CA LEU A 202 -6.02 -20.09 3.99
C LEU A 202 -5.87 -21.56 3.48
N PRO A 203 -5.21 -21.82 2.34
CA PRO A 203 -5.00 -23.19 1.87
C PRO A 203 -4.08 -24.03 2.77
N LEU A 204 -3.29 -23.43 3.66
CA LEU A 204 -2.47 -24.16 4.62
C LEU A 204 -3.33 -24.96 5.63
N SER A 205 -4.60 -24.60 5.78
CA SER A 205 -5.57 -25.34 6.58
C SER A 205 -6.62 -25.99 5.68
N GLN A 206 -6.74 -27.32 5.70
CA GLN A 206 -7.72 -28.06 4.90
C GLN A 206 -9.18 -27.59 5.14
N SER A 207 -9.51 -27.18 6.36
CA SER A 207 -10.85 -26.69 6.70
C SER A 207 -11.13 -25.27 6.15
N LEU A 208 -10.09 -24.45 5.90
CA LEU A 208 -10.23 -23.06 5.48
C LEU A 208 -9.91 -22.85 3.98
N ALA A 209 -9.34 -23.85 3.30
CA ALA A 209 -8.94 -23.75 1.90
C ALA A 209 -10.08 -23.29 0.97
N GLY A 210 -11.32 -23.75 1.25
CA GLY A 210 -12.50 -23.33 0.50
C GLY A 210 -12.84 -21.84 0.62
N ALA A 211 -12.50 -21.21 1.75
CA ALA A 211 -12.77 -19.80 2.00
C ALA A 211 -11.88 -18.87 1.13
N ALA A 212 -10.71 -19.33 0.70
CA ALA A 212 -9.85 -18.58 -0.22
C ALA A 212 -10.58 -18.21 -1.52
N LYS A 213 -11.46 -19.08 -2.02
CA LYS A 213 -12.23 -18.88 -3.26
C LYS A 213 -13.21 -17.70 -3.21
N LEU A 214 -13.53 -17.20 -2.03
CA LEU A 214 -14.39 -16.02 -1.83
C LEU A 214 -13.63 -14.70 -2.01
N LEU A 215 -12.30 -14.74 -2.02
CA LEU A 215 -11.46 -13.55 -2.02
C LEU A 215 -11.17 -13.06 -3.44
N PRO A 216 -11.22 -11.74 -3.70
CA PRO A 216 -10.95 -11.19 -5.03
C PRO A 216 -9.56 -11.53 -5.60
N ALA A 217 -8.54 -11.67 -4.74
CA ALA A 217 -7.21 -12.08 -5.18
C ALA A 217 -7.22 -13.53 -5.74
N TYR A 218 -8.05 -14.42 -5.19
CA TYR A 218 -8.21 -15.77 -5.72
C TYR A 218 -8.84 -15.78 -7.13
N TRP A 219 -9.76 -14.86 -7.41
CA TRP A 219 -10.39 -14.77 -8.73
C TRP A 219 -9.40 -14.33 -9.82
N TYR A 220 -8.32 -13.66 -9.41
CA TYR A 220 -7.23 -13.29 -10.30
C TYR A 220 -6.23 -14.44 -10.47
N ASP A 221 -5.68 -14.99 -9.38
CA ASP A 221 -4.48 -15.82 -9.39
C ASP A 221 -4.75 -17.30 -9.04
N GLY A 222 -5.85 -17.58 -8.35
CA GLY A 222 -6.11 -18.91 -7.76
C GLY A 222 -6.30 -20.07 -8.73
N HIS A 223 -6.37 -19.82 -10.04
CA HIS A 223 -6.38 -20.87 -11.08
C HIS A 223 -5.11 -20.85 -11.94
N ASP A 224 -4.12 -20.04 -11.56
CA ASP A 224 -2.86 -19.86 -12.28
C ASP A 224 -3.06 -19.54 -13.79
N PRO A 225 -3.53 -18.32 -14.11
CA PRO A 225 -3.84 -17.95 -15.49
C PRO A 225 -2.61 -17.92 -16.40
N LEU A 226 -1.41 -17.85 -15.82
CA LEU A 226 -0.17 -17.87 -16.58
C LEU A 226 0.06 -19.25 -17.23
N ASN A 227 -0.22 -20.31 -16.51
CA ASN A 227 -0.02 -21.69 -16.98
C ASN A 227 -1.32 -22.29 -17.58
N ASN A 228 -2.48 -21.98 -17.01
CA ASN A 228 -3.76 -22.57 -17.41
C ASN A 228 -4.59 -21.70 -18.38
N GLY A 229 -4.11 -20.50 -18.70
CA GLY A 229 -4.81 -19.60 -19.62
C GLY A 229 -6.06 -18.94 -19.03
N LEU A 230 -7.01 -18.58 -19.89
CA LEU A 230 -8.24 -17.89 -19.50
C LEU A 230 -9.23 -18.84 -18.83
N SER A 231 -9.68 -18.48 -17.62
CA SER A 231 -10.79 -19.17 -16.96
C SER A 231 -12.12 -18.41 -17.12
N GLY A 232 -13.02 -18.93 -17.94
CA GLY A 232 -14.34 -18.32 -18.14
C GLY A 232 -15.15 -18.15 -16.86
N GLY A 233 -15.01 -19.09 -15.90
CA GLY A 233 -15.68 -19.01 -14.60
C GLY A 233 -15.21 -17.83 -13.76
N TYR A 234 -13.89 -17.63 -13.60
CA TYR A 234 -13.35 -16.51 -12.84
C TYR A 234 -13.52 -15.17 -13.55
N LEU A 235 -13.46 -15.14 -14.89
CA LEU A 235 -13.83 -13.95 -15.66
C LEU A 235 -15.28 -13.54 -15.39
N ALA A 236 -16.21 -14.51 -15.38
CA ALA A 236 -17.61 -14.24 -15.08
C ALA A 236 -17.81 -13.71 -13.66
N VAL A 237 -17.12 -14.27 -12.65
CA VAL A 237 -17.17 -13.79 -11.25
C VAL A 237 -16.64 -12.37 -11.14
N GLN A 238 -15.48 -12.06 -11.76
CA GLN A 238 -14.92 -10.71 -11.76
C GLN A 238 -15.86 -9.69 -12.44
N MET A 239 -16.41 -10.04 -13.61
CA MET A 239 -17.36 -9.18 -14.34
C MET A 239 -18.68 -8.99 -13.56
N LEU A 240 -19.18 -10.03 -12.91
CA LEU A 240 -20.36 -9.93 -12.05
C LEU A 240 -20.11 -9.02 -10.85
N ALA A 241 -18.95 -9.15 -10.21
CA ALA A 241 -18.58 -8.28 -9.10
C ALA A 241 -18.46 -6.81 -9.55
N ILE A 242 -17.81 -6.55 -10.69
CA ILE A 242 -17.67 -5.19 -11.26
C ILE A 242 -19.04 -4.60 -11.56
N THR A 243 -19.95 -5.36 -12.19
CA THR A 243 -21.30 -4.88 -12.54
C THR A 243 -22.17 -4.66 -11.31
N ALA A 244 -22.12 -5.54 -10.32
CA ALA A 244 -22.84 -5.38 -9.06
C ALA A 244 -22.37 -4.14 -8.28
N LEU A 245 -21.05 -3.91 -8.22
CA LEU A 245 -20.46 -2.73 -7.58
C LEU A 245 -20.79 -1.45 -8.36
N ALA A 246 -20.84 -1.50 -9.69
CA ALA A 246 -21.28 -0.38 -10.53
C ALA A 246 -22.76 -0.04 -10.26
N ALA A 247 -23.62 -1.04 -10.15
CA ALA A 247 -25.02 -0.82 -9.78
C ALA A 247 -25.17 -0.24 -8.37
N ALA A 248 -24.38 -0.71 -7.40
CA ALA A 248 -24.35 -0.16 -6.05
C ALA A 248 -23.87 1.31 -6.04
N ALA A 249 -22.85 1.64 -6.82
CA ALA A 249 -22.36 3.01 -6.97
C ALA A 249 -23.42 3.93 -7.59
N TRP A 250 -24.08 3.44 -8.64
CA TRP A 250 -25.15 4.17 -9.32
C TRP A 250 -26.31 4.49 -8.40
N TRP A 251 -26.78 3.48 -7.67
CA TRP A 251 -27.83 3.66 -6.65
C TRP A 251 -27.38 4.60 -5.53
N GLY A 252 -26.15 4.47 -5.03
CA GLY A 252 -25.60 5.30 -3.95
C GLY A 252 -25.54 6.78 -4.29
N VAL A 253 -25.14 7.12 -5.53
CA VAL A 253 -25.10 8.52 -5.98
C VAL A 253 -26.50 9.15 -6.11
N GLU A 254 -27.54 8.36 -6.42
CA GLU A 254 -28.91 8.87 -6.51
C GLU A 254 -29.59 9.00 -5.17
N ALA A 255 -29.39 8.01 -4.31
CA ALA A 255 -30.02 7.95 -3.00
C ALA A 255 -29.47 8.97 -2.00
N ARG A 256 -28.29 9.57 -2.29
CA ARG A 256 -27.61 10.50 -1.39
C ARG A 256 -27.70 11.96 -1.88
N ASP A 257 -27.89 12.90 -0.96
CA ASP A 257 -27.79 14.33 -1.26
C ASP A 257 -26.30 14.75 -1.28
N LEU A 258 -25.78 15.09 -2.48
CA LEU A 258 -24.37 15.44 -2.71
C LEU A 258 -24.03 16.90 -2.30
N THR A 259 -25.01 17.72 -1.96
CA THR A 259 -24.80 19.13 -1.65
C THR A 259 -24.74 19.44 -0.16
N ARG A 260 -25.07 18.46 0.70
CA ARG A 260 -24.98 18.62 2.15
C ARG A 260 -23.64 18.17 2.71
N PRO A 261 -23.02 18.95 3.63
CA PRO A 261 -21.83 18.49 4.35
C PRO A 261 -22.10 17.13 5.03
N THR A 262 -21.10 16.29 5.09
CA THR A 262 -21.07 14.94 5.68
C THR A 262 -21.73 14.92 7.09
N GLY A 263 -23.01 14.79 7.15
CA GLY A 263 -23.86 14.74 8.35
C GLY A 263 -25.27 14.31 8.00
N SER A 264 -25.64 14.25 6.71
CA SER A 264 -26.96 13.82 6.28
C SER A 264 -27.00 12.32 5.99
N ARG A 265 -28.03 11.70 6.47
CA ARG A 265 -28.34 10.27 6.46
C ARG A 265 -28.10 9.63 5.09
N SER A 266 -27.04 8.83 4.99
CA SER A 266 -26.78 7.91 3.89
C SER A 266 -27.86 6.80 3.91
N PRO A 267 -28.23 6.19 2.77
CA PRO A 267 -29.09 4.99 2.79
C PRO A 267 -28.51 3.84 3.64
N PHE A 268 -27.21 3.81 3.83
CA PHE A 268 -26.53 2.98 4.82
C PHE A 268 -26.82 3.43 6.28
N ALA A 269 -27.34 4.65 6.49
CA ALA A 269 -27.73 5.08 7.83
C ALA A 269 -28.79 4.15 8.44
N ASN A 270 -29.70 3.60 7.64
CA ASN A 270 -30.67 2.60 8.12
C ASN A 270 -30.02 1.25 8.47
N LEU A 271 -28.95 0.85 7.81
CA LEU A 271 -28.15 -0.32 8.19
C LEU A 271 -27.25 -0.01 9.39
N VAL A 272 -26.63 1.17 9.38
CA VAL A 272 -25.85 1.71 10.49
C VAL A 272 -26.75 2.00 11.69
N ASP A 273 -27.99 2.49 11.51
CA ASP A 273 -28.97 2.69 12.59
C ASP A 273 -29.51 1.36 13.13
N ARG A 274 -29.57 0.30 12.33
CA ARG A 274 -29.85 -1.06 12.82
C ARG A 274 -28.67 -1.63 13.62
N VAL A 275 -27.44 -1.34 13.23
CA VAL A 275 -26.22 -1.69 13.98
C VAL A 275 -26.01 -0.73 15.16
N ARG A 276 -26.50 0.52 15.09
CA ARG A 276 -26.56 1.52 16.18
C ARG A 276 -27.54 1.15 17.29
N GLY A 277 -28.42 0.18 17.09
CA GLY A 277 -29.20 -0.42 18.19
C GLY A 277 -28.28 -1.10 19.24
N ASP A 278 -27.03 -1.38 18.89
CA ASP A 278 -25.96 -1.74 19.83
C ASP A 278 -25.07 -0.51 20.07
N GLU A 279 -25.21 0.12 21.24
CA GLU A 279 -24.43 1.32 21.64
C GLU A 279 -22.92 1.15 21.50
N ARG A 280 -22.40 -0.08 21.60
CA ARG A 280 -20.98 -0.39 21.47
C ARG A 280 -20.53 -0.33 20.02
N ALA A 281 -21.32 -0.87 19.10
CA ALA A 281 -21.03 -0.84 17.66
C ALA A 281 -21.16 0.59 17.10
N ALA A 282 -22.12 1.39 17.58
CA ALA A 282 -22.28 2.80 17.23
C ALA A 282 -21.07 3.64 17.67
N LYS A 283 -20.61 3.47 18.92
CA LYS A 283 -19.42 4.15 19.44
C LYS A 283 -18.14 3.75 18.70
N LEU A 284 -18.04 2.48 18.28
CA LEU A 284 -16.92 2.00 17.48
C LEU A 284 -16.92 2.62 16.08
N LEU A 285 -18.07 2.67 15.42
CA LEU A 285 -18.23 3.28 14.09
C LEU A 285 -17.96 4.80 14.12
N ASP A 286 -18.46 5.52 15.12
CA ASP A 286 -18.19 6.95 15.28
C ASP A 286 -16.69 7.20 15.56
N ARG A 287 -16.03 6.33 16.30
CA ARG A 287 -14.57 6.39 16.51
C ARG A 287 -13.78 6.10 15.24
N LEU A 288 -14.24 5.18 14.39
CA LEU A 288 -13.58 4.83 13.13
C LEU A 288 -13.79 5.89 12.03
N GLN A 289 -14.91 6.58 12.03
CA GLN A 289 -15.24 7.61 11.03
C GLN A 289 -14.46 8.93 11.20
N GLY A 290 -13.79 9.14 12.34
CA GLY A 290 -12.96 10.32 12.58
C GLY A 290 -13.79 11.61 12.64
N GLY A 291 -14.41 11.91 13.78
CA GLY A 291 -15.07 13.20 14.03
C GLY A 291 -14.04 14.34 14.12
N ALA A 292 -14.41 15.54 13.66
CA ALA A 292 -13.59 16.73 13.85
C ALA A 292 -13.48 17.06 15.35
N GLN A 293 -12.38 16.66 15.97
CA GLN A 293 -12.05 17.13 17.32
C GLN A 293 -11.38 18.50 17.21
N LEU A 294 -12.09 19.52 17.66
CA LEU A 294 -11.70 20.93 17.53
C LEU A 294 -10.70 21.38 18.62
N SER A 295 -10.23 20.49 19.49
CA SER A 295 -9.38 20.85 20.65
C SER A 295 -7.97 21.33 20.28
N SER A 296 -7.41 20.84 19.16
CA SER A 296 -6.10 21.27 18.66
C SER A 296 -5.90 20.88 17.19
N ILE A 297 -4.93 21.52 16.51
CA ILE A 297 -4.55 21.19 15.13
C ILE A 297 -4.06 19.74 15.06
N ALA A 298 -3.29 19.29 16.07
CA ALA A 298 -2.80 17.91 16.15
C ALA A 298 -3.94 16.91 16.26
N ALA A 299 -4.92 17.14 17.16
CA ALA A 299 -6.06 16.27 17.36
C ALA A 299 -6.93 16.16 16.10
N ARG A 300 -7.17 17.28 15.41
CA ARG A 300 -7.89 17.31 14.14
C ARG A 300 -7.15 16.47 13.07
N THR A 301 -5.85 16.72 12.87
CA THR A 301 -5.06 16.00 11.88
C THR A 301 -5.00 14.50 12.20
N ALA A 302 -4.86 14.13 13.47
CA ALA A 302 -4.91 12.75 13.91
C ALA A 302 -6.28 12.10 13.67
N SER A 303 -7.37 12.82 13.86
CA SER A 303 -8.72 12.29 13.62
C SER A 303 -9.00 12.03 12.13
N GLU A 304 -8.52 12.90 11.25
CA GLU A 304 -8.69 12.75 9.80
C GLU A 304 -7.97 11.52 9.23
N GLY A 305 -6.83 11.11 9.82
CA GLY A 305 -6.03 9.94 9.42
C GLY A 305 -6.51 8.60 10.01
N ARG A 306 -7.45 8.60 10.98
CA ARG A 306 -7.85 7.37 11.71
C ARG A 306 -8.25 6.18 10.84
N PRO A 307 -9.09 6.32 9.77
CA PRO A 307 -9.49 5.16 8.98
C PRO A 307 -8.29 4.45 8.33
N MET A 308 -7.35 5.21 7.77
CA MET A 308 -6.12 4.67 7.19
C MET A 308 -5.25 4.01 8.28
N LEU A 309 -5.11 4.66 9.43
CA LEU A 309 -4.34 4.15 10.56
C LEU A 309 -4.85 2.79 11.03
N VAL A 310 -6.18 2.68 11.27
CA VAL A 310 -6.79 1.45 11.78
C VAL A 310 -6.57 0.28 10.81
N ILE A 311 -6.68 0.53 9.51
CA ILE A 311 -6.49 -0.53 8.51
C ILE A 311 -5.02 -0.95 8.43
N ILE A 312 -4.10 0.02 8.31
CA ILE A 312 -2.67 -0.31 8.20
C ILE A 312 -2.16 -0.95 9.50
N ALA A 313 -2.50 -0.39 10.65
CA ALA A 313 -2.13 -0.97 11.94
C ALA A 313 -2.77 -2.37 12.14
N GLY A 314 -4.03 -2.55 11.71
CA GLY A 314 -4.71 -3.84 11.75
C GLY A 314 -4.06 -4.89 10.85
N VAL A 315 -3.68 -4.53 9.64
CA VAL A 315 -2.93 -5.41 8.71
C VAL A 315 -1.57 -5.79 9.31
N MET A 316 -0.81 -4.81 9.79
CA MET A 316 0.51 -5.06 10.38
C MET A 316 0.41 -5.91 11.64
N PHE A 317 -0.60 -5.70 12.47
CA PHE A 317 -0.84 -6.50 13.68
C PHE A 317 -1.28 -7.93 13.33
N LEU A 318 -2.34 -8.09 12.55
CA LEU A 318 -2.97 -9.39 12.31
C LEU A 318 -2.19 -10.23 11.30
N LEU A 319 -1.93 -9.69 10.10
CA LEU A 319 -1.37 -10.47 9.00
C LEU A 319 0.15 -10.56 9.12
N MET A 320 0.82 -9.42 9.25
CA MET A 320 2.28 -9.38 9.24
C MET A 320 2.91 -9.73 10.59
N GLY A 321 2.20 -9.57 11.69
CA GLY A 321 2.68 -9.90 13.02
C GLY A 321 2.12 -11.23 13.51
N LEU A 322 0.82 -11.25 13.85
CA LEU A 322 0.21 -12.36 14.58
C LEU A 322 0.19 -13.67 13.80
N LEU A 323 -0.21 -13.65 12.52
CA LEU A 323 -0.35 -14.85 11.70
C LEU A 323 1.00 -15.41 11.22
N MET A 324 2.04 -14.58 11.07
CA MET A 324 3.35 -15.03 10.59
C MET A 324 4.04 -15.99 11.56
N GLY A 325 3.78 -15.90 12.86
CA GLY A 325 4.31 -16.85 13.85
C GLY A 325 3.82 -18.29 13.63
N PRO A 326 2.50 -18.55 13.64
CA PRO A 326 1.95 -19.87 13.30
C PRO A 326 2.34 -20.37 11.90
N VAL A 327 2.44 -19.48 10.91
CA VAL A 327 2.91 -19.84 9.56
C VAL A 327 4.36 -20.32 9.59
N TYR A 328 5.25 -19.60 10.29
CA TYR A 328 6.62 -20.05 10.49
C TYR A 328 6.68 -21.42 11.16
N ALA A 329 5.94 -21.61 12.27
CA ALA A 329 5.94 -22.87 13.00
C ALA A 329 5.47 -24.06 12.13
N ALA A 330 4.55 -23.83 11.21
CA ALA A 330 4.08 -24.84 10.25
C ALA A 330 5.12 -25.17 9.15
N LEU A 331 6.04 -24.25 8.86
CA LEU A 331 7.03 -24.38 7.78
C LEU A 331 8.47 -24.58 8.30
N ALA A 332 8.71 -24.54 9.62
CA ALA A 332 10.05 -24.50 10.21
C ALA A 332 10.97 -25.62 9.75
N ASP A 333 10.49 -26.86 9.69
CA ASP A 333 11.28 -28.03 9.25
C ASP A 333 11.66 -27.91 7.77
N THR A 334 10.78 -27.35 6.96
CA THR A 334 10.99 -27.11 5.53
C THR A 334 11.99 -26.00 5.31
N LEU A 335 11.86 -24.91 6.06
CA LEU A 335 12.77 -23.76 5.97
C LEU A 335 14.19 -24.10 6.43
N ALA A 336 14.33 -24.95 7.45
CA ALA A 336 15.61 -25.44 7.92
C ALA A 336 16.37 -26.25 6.83
N GLN A 337 15.64 -27.08 6.07
CA GLN A 337 16.23 -27.84 4.96
C GLN A 337 16.65 -26.96 3.79
N LEU A 338 16.00 -25.80 3.63
CA LEU A 338 16.25 -24.87 2.53
C LEU A 338 17.36 -23.87 2.81
N SER A 339 17.60 -23.53 4.09
CA SER A 339 18.57 -22.48 4.45
C SER A 339 19.98 -22.79 3.92
N ASP A 340 20.33 -24.07 3.79
CA ASP A 340 21.62 -24.53 3.25
C ASP A 340 21.73 -24.41 1.71
N THR A 341 20.59 -24.20 1.02
CA THR A 341 20.53 -24.17 -0.45
C THR A 341 20.35 -22.76 -1.03
N ILE A 342 19.90 -21.80 -0.23
CA ILE A 342 19.64 -20.42 -0.71
C ILE A 342 20.93 -19.59 -0.69
N PRO A 343 21.38 -19.01 -1.84
CA PRO A 343 22.55 -18.13 -1.86
C PRO A 343 22.38 -16.88 -0.97
N GLU A 344 23.44 -16.53 -0.22
CA GLU A 344 23.45 -15.33 0.64
C GLU A 344 23.09 -14.04 -0.12
N ALA A 345 23.48 -13.94 -1.39
CA ALA A 345 23.13 -12.78 -2.24
C ALA A 345 21.62 -12.60 -2.43
N MET A 346 20.86 -13.71 -2.48
CA MET A 346 19.41 -13.67 -2.59
C MET A 346 18.74 -13.25 -1.27
N LEU A 347 19.23 -13.76 -0.15
CA LEU A 347 18.77 -13.36 1.18
C LEU A 347 19.06 -11.88 1.43
N ALA A 348 20.24 -11.39 1.04
CA ALA A 348 20.61 -9.99 1.15
C ALA A 348 19.70 -9.04 0.33
N PHE A 349 19.23 -9.49 -0.86
CA PHE A 349 18.32 -8.70 -1.71
C PHE A 349 16.95 -8.49 -1.06
N VAL A 350 16.42 -9.48 -0.35
CA VAL A 350 15.08 -9.41 0.30
C VAL A 350 15.14 -8.77 1.69
N GLY A 351 16.31 -8.52 2.24
CA GLY A 351 16.41 -7.84 3.54
C GLY A 351 17.42 -8.47 4.50
N GLY A 352 18.05 -9.59 4.13
CA GLY A 352 18.97 -10.35 4.96
C GLY A 352 18.24 -11.08 6.10
N GLY A 353 18.70 -12.24 6.46
CA GLY A 353 18.15 -13.02 7.56
C GLY A 353 18.20 -14.53 7.26
N ASP A 354 18.41 -15.30 8.30
CA ASP A 354 18.35 -16.76 8.21
C ASP A 354 16.88 -17.22 8.29
N MET A 355 16.31 -17.67 7.18
CA MET A 355 14.92 -18.14 7.11
C MET A 355 14.64 -19.34 8.02
N SER A 356 15.67 -20.06 8.46
CA SER A 356 15.53 -21.18 9.40
C SER A 356 15.27 -20.71 10.83
N SER A 357 15.53 -19.43 11.14
CA SER A 357 15.27 -18.84 12.44
C SER A 357 13.96 -18.01 12.44
N PRO A 358 13.23 -17.96 13.57
CA PRO A 358 12.04 -17.11 13.68
C PRO A 358 12.36 -15.64 13.45
N GLU A 359 13.51 -15.17 13.92
CA GLU A 359 13.99 -13.82 13.75
C GLU A 359 14.21 -13.47 12.28
N GLY A 360 14.90 -14.35 11.55
CA GLY A 360 15.14 -14.16 10.13
C GLY A 360 13.88 -14.22 9.29
N TRP A 361 12.94 -15.10 9.62
CA TRP A 361 11.62 -15.15 8.99
C TRP A 361 10.86 -13.83 9.12
N TYR A 362 10.72 -13.31 10.35
CA TYR A 362 10.07 -12.02 10.56
C TYR A 362 10.85 -10.85 9.96
N GLN A 363 12.17 -10.96 9.91
CA GLN A 363 13.01 -9.94 9.27
C GLN A 363 12.74 -9.89 7.76
N LEU A 364 12.61 -11.01 7.09
CA LEU A 364 12.34 -11.08 5.65
C LEU A 364 10.89 -10.68 5.33
N GLU A 365 9.93 -11.37 5.91
CA GLU A 365 8.52 -11.26 5.53
C GLU A 365 7.87 -9.97 6.06
N THR A 366 8.14 -9.63 7.32
CA THR A 366 7.44 -8.51 7.97
C THR A 366 8.26 -7.22 7.93
N LEU A 367 9.52 -7.29 8.33
CA LEU A 367 10.34 -6.08 8.55
C LEU A 367 11.16 -5.68 7.32
N GLY A 368 11.48 -6.60 6.40
CA GLY A 368 12.32 -6.30 5.23
C GLY A 368 11.63 -5.41 4.21
N LEU A 369 10.37 -5.65 3.92
CA LEU A 369 9.62 -4.94 2.89
C LEU A 369 8.30 -4.36 3.40
N MET A 370 7.43 -5.17 4.00
CA MET A 370 6.06 -4.76 4.35
C MET A 370 6.01 -3.71 5.46
N GLY A 371 6.83 -3.86 6.48
CA GLY A 371 6.95 -2.88 7.56
C GLY A 371 7.37 -1.50 7.07
N PRO A 372 8.49 -1.36 6.35
CA PRO A 372 8.89 -0.12 5.72
C PRO A 372 7.81 0.50 4.83
N ILE A 373 7.18 -0.28 3.95
CA ILE A 373 6.08 0.21 3.11
C ILE A 373 4.97 0.80 3.97
N ALA A 374 4.54 0.10 5.02
CA ALA A 374 3.45 0.53 5.89
C ALA A 374 3.77 1.86 6.61
N VAL A 375 4.93 1.97 7.27
CA VAL A 375 5.29 3.17 8.04
C VAL A 375 5.63 4.36 7.14
N ILE A 376 6.32 4.13 6.01
CA ILE A 376 6.65 5.18 5.04
C ILE A 376 5.38 5.69 4.35
N LEU A 377 4.45 4.81 3.98
CA LEU A 377 3.17 5.19 3.39
C LEU A 377 2.38 6.11 4.33
N VAL A 378 2.25 5.73 5.61
CA VAL A 378 1.55 6.53 6.62
C VAL A 378 2.25 7.87 6.81
N GLY A 379 3.57 7.87 7.00
CA GLY A 379 4.37 9.08 7.14
C GLY A 379 4.28 10.00 5.93
N ALA A 380 4.45 9.46 4.72
CA ALA A 380 4.40 10.21 3.47
C ALA A 380 3.01 10.82 3.21
N VAL A 381 1.93 10.07 3.42
CA VAL A 381 0.56 10.57 3.21
C VAL A 381 0.22 11.69 4.19
N ILE A 382 0.53 11.52 5.47
CA ILE A 382 0.21 12.55 6.48
C ILE A 382 1.17 13.75 6.34
N GLY A 383 2.48 13.50 6.18
CA GLY A 383 3.49 14.55 6.03
C GLY A 383 3.27 15.41 4.78
N SER A 384 2.98 14.79 3.63
CA SER A 384 2.72 15.53 2.38
C SER A 384 1.46 16.41 2.45
N LYS A 385 0.42 15.95 3.16
CA LYS A 385 -0.84 16.69 3.34
C LYS A 385 -0.78 17.70 4.48
N ALA A 386 0.21 17.62 5.36
CA ALA A 386 0.25 18.38 6.60
C ALA A 386 0.08 19.89 6.38
N LEU A 387 0.79 20.48 5.44
CA LEU A 387 0.75 21.90 5.09
C LEU A 387 0.16 22.12 3.70
N ALA A 388 0.69 21.43 2.70
CA ALA A 388 0.23 21.56 1.32
C ALA A 388 -1.24 21.11 1.14
N GLY A 389 -1.73 20.19 1.98
CA GLY A 389 -3.15 19.80 2.00
C GLY A 389 -4.05 20.93 2.47
N GLU A 390 -3.67 21.66 3.54
CA GLU A 390 -4.41 22.82 4.04
C GLU A 390 -4.47 23.95 2.99
N GLU A 391 -3.39 24.13 2.21
CA GLU A 391 -3.39 25.09 1.11
C GLU A 391 -4.30 24.64 -0.04
N GLN A 392 -4.21 23.36 -0.42
CA GLN A 392 -5.04 22.79 -1.47
C GLN A 392 -6.52 22.82 -1.11
N ASP A 393 -6.86 22.56 0.17
CA ASP A 393 -8.23 22.59 0.70
C ASP A 393 -8.68 24.01 1.09
N ARG A 394 -7.82 25.05 0.87
CA ARG A 394 -8.05 26.47 1.20
C ARG A 394 -8.34 26.75 2.69
N THR A 395 -7.91 25.87 3.57
CA THR A 395 -8.09 26.00 5.03
C THR A 395 -6.90 26.66 5.72
N MET A 396 -5.77 26.81 5.03
CA MET A 396 -4.57 27.43 5.58
C MET A 396 -4.82 28.88 6.05
N GLY A 397 -5.61 29.67 5.30
CA GLY A 397 -5.99 31.03 5.69
C GLY A 397 -6.77 31.08 7.00
N LEU A 398 -7.67 30.11 7.23
CA LEU A 398 -8.43 29.99 8.47
C LEU A 398 -7.54 29.60 9.65
N LEU A 399 -6.55 28.74 9.44
CA LEU A 399 -5.56 28.35 10.46
C LEU A 399 -4.71 29.56 10.89
N LEU A 400 -4.26 30.37 9.93
CA LEU A 400 -3.41 31.52 10.18
C LEU A 400 -4.17 32.78 10.66
N ALA A 401 -5.49 32.82 10.49
CA ALA A 401 -6.35 33.85 11.09
C ALA A 401 -6.44 33.73 12.63
N ASN A 402 -6.11 32.55 13.18
CA ASN A 402 -5.98 32.38 14.62
C ASN A 402 -4.57 32.81 15.07
N PRO A 403 -4.41 33.27 16.34
CA PRO A 403 -3.11 33.69 16.88
C PRO A 403 -2.18 32.49 17.16
N VAL A 404 -1.88 31.70 16.12
CA VAL A 404 -1.02 30.50 16.19
C VAL A 404 0.23 30.75 15.35
N ALA A 405 1.40 30.66 15.97
CA ALA A 405 2.66 30.79 15.26
C ALA A 405 2.83 29.68 14.21
N ARG A 406 3.40 29.98 13.04
CA ARG A 406 3.64 29.03 11.95
C ARG A 406 4.43 27.80 12.42
N ARG A 407 5.47 27.99 13.26
CA ARG A 407 6.22 26.90 13.89
C ARG A 407 5.32 25.95 14.71
N SER A 408 4.32 26.48 15.42
CA SER A 408 3.41 25.66 16.20
C SER A 408 2.51 24.79 15.31
N ILE A 409 2.10 25.29 14.14
CA ILE A 409 1.35 24.53 13.15
C ILE A 409 2.21 23.34 12.67
N VAL A 410 3.46 23.59 12.27
CA VAL A 410 4.39 22.53 11.82
C VAL A 410 4.59 21.47 12.89
N LEU A 411 4.86 21.87 14.14
CA LEU A 411 5.10 20.95 15.26
C LEU A 411 3.85 20.12 15.61
N GLN A 412 2.66 20.72 15.58
CA GLN A 412 1.41 20.00 15.82
C GLN A 412 1.07 19.02 14.69
N LYS A 413 1.36 19.38 13.44
CA LYS A 413 1.20 18.47 12.30
C LYS A 413 2.21 17.32 12.35
N PHE A 414 3.46 17.61 12.72
CA PHE A 414 4.48 16.59 12.96
C PHE A 414 4.07 15.64 14.09
N SER A 415 3.60 16.15 15.23
CA SER A 415 3.19 15.30 16.36
C SER A 415 2.03 14.37 16.01
N ALA A 416 1.07 14.83 15.21
CA ALA A 416 -0.02 13.98 14.70
C ALA A 416 0.52 12.88 13.77
N MET A 417 1.43 13.20 12.87
CA MET A 417 2.10 12.23 12.00
C MET A 417 2.91 11.22 12.83
N ALA A 418 3.69 11.70 13.79
CA ALA A 418 4.50 10.86 14.66
C ALA A 418 3.64 9.88 15.46
N LEU A 419 2.49 10.33 15.97
CA LEU A 419 1.53 9.46 16.64
C LEU A 419 1.05 8.32 15.72
N HIS A 420 0.71 8.63 14.46
CA HIS A 420 0.22 7.62 13.52
C HIS A 420 1.31 6.57 13.19
N VAL A 421 2.51 7.03 12.88
CA VAL A 421 3.64 6.13 12.57
C VAL A 421 3.97 5.26 13.78
N SER A 422 3.98 5.85 14.99
CA SER A 422 4.23 5.11 16.24
C SER A 422 3.16 4.06 16.53
N VAL A 423 1.88 4.35 16.26
CA VAL A 423 0.80 3.36 16.42
C VAL A 423 0.98 2.17 15.47
N VAL A 424 1.41 2.41 14.22
CA VAL A 424 1.71 1.31 13.28
C VAL A 424 2.89 0.48 13.78
N GLY A 425 3.99 1.12 14.22
CA GLY A 425 5.15 0.41 14.78
C GLY A 425 4.80 -0.41 16.03
N LEU A 426 3.99 0.15 16.94
CA LEU A 426 3.51 -0.56 18.14
C LEU A 426 2.56 -1.72 17.77
N ALA A 427 1.69 -1.55 16.79
CA ALA A 427 0.82 -2.61 16.29
C ALA A 427 1.63 -3.76 15.70
N THR A 428 2.68 -3.44 14.92
CA THR A 428 3.62 -4.43 14.38
C THR A 428 4.33 -5.18 15.51
N ALA A 429 4.86 -4.48 16.50
CA ALA A 429 5.54 -5.08 17.65
C ALA A 429 4.61 -6.02 18.43
N ALA A 430 3.39 -5.56 18.72
CA ALA A 430 2.38 -6.35 19.42
C ALA A 430 1.97 -7.59 18.61
N GLY A 431 1.87 -7.46 17.27
CA GLY A 431 1.57 -8.57 16.38
C GLY A 431 2.68 -9.62 16.38
N ILE A 432 3.95 -9.22 16.21
CA ILE A 432 5.12 -10.13 16.22
C ILE A 432 5.23 -10.82 17.61
N ALA A 433 5.09 -10.05 18.69
CA ALA A 433 5.14 -10.60 20.03
C ALA A 433 4.00 -11.61 20.28
N GLY A 434 2.78 -11.30 19.82
CA GLY A 434 1.64 -12.20 19.89
C GLY A 434 1.81 -13.45 19.04
N GLY A 435 2.30 -13.32 17.81
CA GLY A 435 2.62 -14.44 16.91
C GLY A 435 3.69 -15.36 17.49
N SER A 436 4.77 -14.78 18.05
CA SER A 436 5.82 -15.52 18.73
C SER A 436 5.29 -16.26 19.96
N LEU A 437 4.40 -15.65 20.74
CA LEU A 437 3.78 -16.27 21.91
C LEU A 437 2.87 -17.44 21.51
N ILE A 438 2.00 -17.26 20.52
CA ILE A 438 1.04 -18.28 20.07
C ILE A 438 1.76 -19.48 19.47
N ALA A 439 2.82 -19.23 18.70
CA ALA A 439 3.60 -20.27 18.02
C ALA A 439 4.75 -20.84 18.88
N GLY A 440 4.97 -20.32 20.09
CA GLY A 440 6.03 -20.80 20.99
C GLY A 440 7.45 -20.58 20.46
N LEU A 441 7.69 -19.49 19.70
CA LEU A 441 8.96 -19.27 18.99
C LEU A 441 10.12 -18.80 19.91
N GLY A 442 9.83 -18.36 21.12
CA GLY A 442 10.86 -17.97 22.10
C GLY A 442 11.61 -16.66 21.78
N MET A 443 11.12 -15.84 20.85
CA MET A 443 11.76 -14.58 20.46
C MET A 443 11.85 -13.58 21.62
N SER A 444 12.94 -12.81 21.67
CA SER A 444 13.14 -11.77 22.68
C SER A 444 12.20 -10.58 22.46
N TYR A 445 11.27 -10.32 23.39
CA TYR A 445 10.38 -9.15 23.31
C TYR A 445 11.13 -7.82 23.31
N ARG A 446 12.31 -7.76 23.96
CA ARG A 446 13.19 -6.58 23.93
C ARG A 446 13.70 -6.32 22.52
N ASN A 447 14.08 -7.36 21.80
CA ASN A 447 14.61 -7.25 20.44
C ASN A 447 13.48 -6.95 19.45
N ILE A 448 12.29 -7.52 19.65
CA ILE A 448 11.08 -7.15 18.87
C ILE A 448 10.80 -5.64 19.02
N ALA A 449 10.83 -5.13 20.27
CA ALA A 449 10.63 -3.71 20.52
C ALA A 449 11.73 -2.85 19.88
N ALA A 450 13.00 -3.30 19.88
CA ALA A 450 14.11 -2.63 19.24
C ALA A 450 13.92 -2.51 17.73
N ALA A 451 13.59 -3.61 17.06
CA ALA A 451 13.35 -3.65 15.62
C ALA A 451 12.16 -2.74 15.21
N CYS A 452 11.05 -2.81 15.95
CA CYS A 452 9.88 -1.98 15.67
C CYS A 452 10.07 -0.50 16.04
N LEU A 453 10.96 -0.17 16.98
CA LEU A 453 11.38 1.21 17.23
C LEU A 453 12.16 1.75 16.04
N GLN A 454 13.14 1.01 15.53
CA GLN A 454 13.90 1.41 14.33
C GLN A 454 12.98 1.52 13.10
N LEU A 455 12.01 0.61 12.93
CA LEU A 455 10.96 0.72 11.91
C LEU A 455 10.17 2.03 12.03
N THR A 456 9.79 2.38 13.26
CA THR A 456 9.08 3.64 13.54
C THR A 456 9.92 4.85 13.17
N LEU A 457 11.21 4.85 13.53
CA LEU A 457 12.14 5.93 13.21
C LEU A 457 12.34 6.09 11.70
N LEU A 458 12.40 5.00 10.94
CA LEU A 458 12.42 5.01 9.48
C LEU A 458 11.18 5.70 8.91
N GLY A 459 9.99 5.35 9.39
CA GLY A 459 8.73 5.98 8.98
C GLY A 459 8.67 7.47 9.35
N LEU A 460 9.19 7.85 10.51
CA LEU A 460 9.28 9.25 10.95
C LEU A 460 10.23 10.06 10.07
N LEU A 461 11.37 9.50 9.69
CA LEU A 461 12.33 10.14 8.81
C LEU A 461 11.70 10.50 7.46
N PHE A 462 11.12 9.52 6.77
CA PHE A 462 10.50 9.75 5.46
C PHE A 462 9.23 10.60 5.57
N GLY A 463 8.45 10.44 6.64
CA GLY A 463 7.30 11.31 6.92
C GLY A 463 7.71 12.78 7.13
N THR A 464 8.83 13.01 7.81
CA THR A 464 9.37 14.36 8.02
C THR A 464 9.96 14.94 6.73
N LEU A 465 10.55 14.11 5.88
CA LEU A 465 10.95 14.51 4.53
C LEU A 465 9.73 14.99 3.72
N ALA A 466 8.63 14.22 3.77
CA ALA A 466 7.38 14.64 3.12
C ALA A 466 6.86 15.97 3.67
N LEU A 467 6.93 16.18 4.98
CA LEU A 467 6.57 17.44 5.63
C LEU A 467 7.45 18.59 5.17
N ALA A 468 8.78 18.39 5.07
CA ALA A 468 9.72 19.42 4.63
C ALA A 468 9.47 19.83 3.17
N VAL A 469 9.27 18.86 2.27
CA VAL A 469 8.93 19.15 0.88
C VAL A 469 7.54 19.81 0.77
N SER A 470 6.57 19.39 1.58
CA SER A 470 5.25 20.01 1.70
C SER A 470 5.36 21.48 2.13
N ALA A 471 6.20 21.76 3.16
CA ALA A 471 6.46 23.10 3.66
C ALA A 471 7.09 24.00 2.59
N GLY A 472 8.08 23.49 1.85
CA GLY A 472 8.78 24.28 0.82
C GLY A 472 8.00 24.49 -0.47
N THR A 473 7.21 23.50 -0.91
CA THR A 473 6.58 23.51 -2.26
C THR A 473 5.10 23.87 -2.26
N GLY A 474 4.37 23.66 -1.16
CA GLY A 474 2.91 23.76 -1.09
C GLY A 474 2.16 22.80 -2.01
N ARG A 475 2.81 21.71 -2.43
CA ARG A 475 2.24 20.74 -3.38
C ARG A 475 2.29 19.33 -2.80
N VAL A 476 1.12 18.79 -2.46
CA VAL A 476 0.98 17.41 -1.93
C VAL A 476 1.63 16.39 -2.86
N ARG A 477 1.35 16.49 -4.16
CA ARG A 477 1.86 15.55 -5.17
C ARG A 477 3.39 15.53 -5.20
N THR A 478 4.04 16.71 -5.22
CA THR A 478 5.50 16.82 -5.21
C THR A 478 6.10 16.20 -3.96
N ALA A 479 5.52 16.52 -2.79
CA ALA A 479 5.99 15.97 -1.52
C ALA A 479 5.89 14.43 -1.48
N THR A 480 4.78 13.86 -1.94
CA THR A 480 4.60 12.41 -2.01
C THR A 480 5.61 11.76 -2.97
N PHE A 481 5.76 12.29 -4.19
CA PHE A 481 6.69 11.69 -5.17
C PHE A 481 8.16 11.78 -4.74
N VAL A 482 8.57 12.92 -4.20
CA VAL A 482 9.95 13.08 -3.70
C VAL A 482 10.23 12.09 -2.57
N THR A 483 9.28 11.92 -1.64
CA THR A 483 9.45 11.03 -0.50
C THR A 483 9.48 9.56 -0.93
N VAL A 484 8.54 9.13 -1.76
CA VAL A 484 8.49 7.74 -2.25
C VAL A 484 9.70 7.43 -3.14
N GLY A 485 10.09 8.39 -4.00
CA GLY A 485 11.30 8.27 -4.81
C GLY A 485 12.57 8.16 -3.97
N ALA A 486 12.72 9.02 -2.95
CA ALA A 486 13.86 8.97 -2.03
C ALA A 486 13.90 7.65 -1.25
N ALA A 487 12.74 7.14 -0.78
CA ALA A 487 12.66 5.85 -0.11
C ALA A 487 13.04 4.70 -1.06
N GLY A 488 12.55 4.72 -2.30
CA GLY A 488 12.90 3.73 -3.31
C GLY A 488 14.38 3.73 -3.65
N VAL A 489 14.97 4.91 -3.86
CA VAL A 489 16.43 5.04 -4.11
C VAL A 489 17.23 4.53 -2.90
N ALA A 490 16.84 4.90 -1.68
CA ALA A 490 17.55 4.44 -0.48
C ALA A 490 17.46 2.91 -0.31
N TYR A 491 16.30 2.29 -0.61
CA TYR A 491 16.13 0.85 -0.57
C TYR A 491 17.00 0.14 -1.62
N ILE A 492 16.95 0.61 -2.86
CA ILE A 492 17.74 0.06 -3.97
C ILE A 492 19.23 0.23 -3.68
N THR A 493 19.66 1.40 -3.16
CA THR A 493 21.06 1.66 -2.80
C THR A 493 21.55 0.65 -1.77
N LYS A 494 20.77 0.38 -0.70
CA LYS A 494 21.12 -0.66 0.27
C LYS A 494 21.27 -2.02 -0.43
N SER A 495 20.28 -2.43 -1.22
CA SER A 495 20.26 -3.77 -1.82
C SER A 495 21.37 -3.98 -2.85
N LEU A 496 21.65 -3.00 -3.71
CA LEU A 496 22.68 -3.12 -4.75
C LEU A 496 24.11 -3.02 -4.21
N LEU A 497 24.35 -2.18 -3.19
CA LEU A 497 25.70 -1.97 -2.66
C LEU A 497 26.23 -3.19 -1.89
N HIS A 498 25.35 -4.08 -1.41
CA HIS A 498 25.76 -5.35 -0.80
C HIS A 498 26.19 -6.43 -1.80
N ILE A 499 25.89 -6.26 -3.09
CA ILE A 499 26.32 -7.22 -4.14
C ILE A 499 27.83 -7.13 -4.41
N GLY A 500 28.45 -5.98 -4.18
CA GLY A 500 29.90 -5.77 -4.39
C GLY A 500 30.65 -5.54 -3.09
N GLU A 501 31.61 -6.41 -2.74
CA GLU A 501 32.41 -6.30 -1.51
C GLU A 501 33.06 -4.91 -1.33
N SER A 502 33.55 -4.28 -2.40
CA SER A 502 34.17 -2.96 -2.38
C SER A 502 33.18 -1.81 -2.15
N LEU A 503 31.88 -2.01 -2.42
CA LEU A 503 30.85 -1.00 -2.32
C LEU A 503 29.98 -1.15 -1.05
N ALA A 504 30.09 -2.26 -0.34
CA ALA A 504 29.30 -2.56 0.86
C ALA A 504 29.45 -1.48 1.97
N SER A 505 30.63 -0.84 2.07
CA SER A 505 30.85 0.26 3.02
C SER A 505 29.98 1.50 2.74
N TRP A 506 29.57 1.72 1.49
CA TRP A 506 28.70 2.83 1.08
C TRP A 506 27.23 2.59 1.40
N ALA A 507 26.84 1.34 1.64
CA ALA A 507 25.48 0.99 2.08
C ALA A 507 25.10 1.69 3.38
N ARG A 508 26.08 2.00 4.24
CA ARG A 508 25.91 2.76 5.50
C ARG A 508 25.30 4.14 5.33
N ILE A 509 25.28 4.71 4.12
CA ILE A 509 24.62 5.99 3.84
C ILE A 509 23.09 5.81 3.80
N SER A 510 22.61 4.59 3.50
CA SER A 510 21.18 4.32 3.37
C SER A 510 20.47 4.26 4.74
N PRO A 511 19.36 4.97 4.93
CA PRO A 511 18.52 4.79 6.12
C PRO A 511 18.00 3.35 6.31
N PHE A 512 17.90 2.57 5.26
CA PHE A 512 17.51 1.16 5.37
C PHE A 512 18.63 0.30 5.98
N GLU A 513 19.88 0.70 5.82
CA GLU A 513 21.00 0.06 6.52
C GLU A 513 20.98 0.38 8.02
N TRP A 514 20.68 1.61 8.40
CA TRP A 514 20.49 1.97 9.82
C TRP A 514 19.32 1.22 10.44
N TYR A 515 18.33 0.85 9.63
CA TYR A 515 17.13 0.17 10.08
C TYR A 515 17.38 -1.32 10.40
N LEU A 516 17.99 -2.08 9.50
CA LEU A 516 18.14 -3.54 9.64
C LEU A 516 19.60 -4.01 9.65
N GLY A 517 20.57 -3.19 9.28
CA GLY A 517 21.98 -3.60 9.16
C GLY A 517 22.61 -4.09 10.46
N GLY A 518 22.09 -3.67 11.60
CA GLY A 518 22.49 -4.13 12.93
C GLY A 518 21.69 -5.31 13.47
N ASN A 519 20.91 -6.02 12.65
CA ASN A 519 20.08 -7.18 13.03
C ASN A 519 19.29 -6.97 14.34
N PRO A 520 18.41 -5.96 14.43
CA PRO A 520 17.79 -5.56 15.70
C PRO A 520 16.92 -6.66 16.35
N LEU A 521 16.48 -7.67 15.59
CA LEU A 521 15.74 -8.81 16.16
C LEU A 521 16.63 -9.80 16.91
N THR A 522 17.93 -9.85 16.62
CA THR A 522 18.91 -10.71 17.32
C THR A 522 19.75 -9.90 18.29
N ASP A 523 20.34 -8.79 17.85
CA ASP A 523 21.35 -8.02 18.59
C ASP A 523 20.75 -6.86 19.40
N GLY A 524 19.49 -6.51 19.14
CA GLY A 524 18.76 -5.47 19.85
C GLY A 524 19.02 -4.06 19.33
N LEU A 525 19.10 -3.07 20.21
CA LEU A 525 19.19 -1.66 19.83
C LEU A 525 20.59 -1.26 19.36
N ASP A 526 20.67 -0.71 18.15
CA ASP A 526 21.84 0.05 17.69
C ASP A 526 21.66 1.55 17.97
N TRP A 527 22.41 2.02 18.97
CA TRP A 527 22.34 3.42 19.41
C TRP A 527 22.83 4.42 18.35
N LEU A 528 23.80 4.03 17.52
CA LEU A 528 24.28 4.89 16.44
C LEU A 528 23.19 5.14 15.40
N SER A 529 22.50 4.09 14.99
CA SER A 529 21.38 4.18 14.06
C SER A 529 20.24 5.04 14.62
N ILE A 530 19.92 4.90 15.91
CA ILE A 530 18.92 5.74 16.58
C ILE A 530 19.31 7.21 16.55
N LEU A 531 20.58 7.53 16.85
CA LEU A 531 21.08 8.91 16.82
C LEU A 531 21.06 9.50 15.39
N LEU A 532 21.40 8.70 14.38
CA LEU A 532 21.34 9.13 12.98
C LEU A 532 19.90 9.43 12.55
N PHE A 533 18.95 8.55 12.88
CA PHE A 533 17.52 8.79 12.62
C PHE A 533 17.02 10.04 13.35
N ALA A 534 17.30 10.17 14.63
CA ALA A 534 16.86 11.31 15.43
C ALA A 534 17.46 12.62 14.93
N GLY A 535 18.77 12.63 14.64
CA GLY A 535 19.47 13.82 14.13
C GLY A 535 18.95 14.27 12.78
N LEU A 536 18.79 13.34 11.82
CA LEU A 536 18.31 13.69 10.49
C LEU A 536 16.82 14.08 10.52
N THR A 537 15.99 13.42 11.33
CA THR A 537 14.59 13.80 11.52
C THR A 537 14.47 15.19 12.14
N ALA A 538 15.29 15.51 13.16
CA ALA A 538 15.30 16.84 13.77
C ALA A 538 15.78 17.92 12.78
N ALA A 539 16.80 17.63 11.96
CA ALA A 539 17.28 18.55 10.92
C ALA A 539 16.17 18.83 9.87
N LEU A 540 15.49 17.78 9.38
CA LEU A 540 14.39 17.92 8.43
C LEU A 540 13.18 18.66 9.04
N LEU A 541 12.88 18.43 10.32
CA LEU A 541 11.81 19.14 11.02
C LEU A 541 12.16 20.64 11.18
N SER A 542 13.40 20.95 11.53
CA SER A 542 13.89 22.33 11.60
C SER A 542 13.83 23.01 10.23
N LEU A 543 14.24 22.30 9.18
CA LEU A 543 14.12 22.77 7.80
C LEU A 543 12.66 23.01 7.42
N SER A 544 11.74 22.16 7.85
CA SER A 544 10.30 22.33 7.59
C SER A 544 9.76 23.63 8.19
N VAL A 545 10.20 23.98 9.41
CA VAL A 545 9.82 25.23 10.07
C VAL A 545 10.38 26.43 9.28
N VAL A 546 11.66 26.42 8.94
CA VAL A 546 12.31 27.51 8.20
C VAL A 546 11.65 27.71 6.83
N LEU A 547 11.42 26.63 6.07
CA LEU A 547 10.80 26.71 4.75
C LEU A 547 9.37 27.25 4.83
N PHE A 548 8.60 26.85 5.85
CA PHE A 548 7.23 27.34 6.02
C PHE A 548 7.16 28.80 6.49
N ASP A 549 8.11 29.24 7.32
CA ASP A 549 8.17 30.64 7.80
C ASP A 549 8.53 31.61 6.68
N HIS A 550 9.45 31.25 5.78
CA HIS A 550 9.94 32.12 4.71
C HIS A 550 9.12 32.04 3.41
N ARG A 551 8.21 31.09 3.30
CA ARG A 551 7.41 30.93 2.08
C ARG A 551 6.20 31.86 2.08
N ASP A 552 5.99 32.59 0.97
CA ASP A 552 4.74 33.27 0.69
C ASP A 552 3.65 32.25 0.36
N LEU A 553 2.55 32.32 1.08
CA LEU A 553 1.39 31.46 0.85
C LEU A 553 0.68 31.91 -0.41
N ARG A 554 0.32 30.95 -1.26
CA ARG A 554 -0.43 31.25 -2.49
C ARG A 554 -1.75 31.91 -2.12
N ARG A 555 -1.92 33.13 -2.60
CA ARG A 555 -3.20 33.85 -2.64
C ARG A 555 -3.84 33.55 -4.00
N ASP A 556 -4.48 32.40 -4.16
CA ASP A 556 -5.32 32.13 -5.35
C ASP A 556 -6.79 32.11 -4.94
#